data_630ef0bedacfcc3430f0b60916f17b31
#
_entry.id   630ef0bedacfcc3430f0b60916f17b31
#
_cell.length_a   1.000
_cell.length_b   1.000
_cell.length_c   1.000
_cell.angle_alpha   90.00
_cell.angle_beta   90.00
_cell.angle_gamma   90.00
#
_symmetry.space_group_name_H-M   'P 1'
#
loop_
_entity.id
_entity.type
_entity.pdbx_description
1 polymer ?
#
loop_
_entity_poly.entity_id
_entity_poly.type
_entity_poly.pdbx_seq_one_letter_code
_entity_poly.pdbx_strand_id
1 'polypeptide(L)'
;GFYIIRELFDKCGQDEKLSELAEDYFSTENQQQLRRAIEEIERDPFATMEERNELLQDLAVNYRKEGLYRNYLNPVIEKAEELSGLFENIGNPADAAEQNADLKTEMADRMHAFESEFQAYNPLMRKFLINEFNADLLMPEGDLESLLVQYQWIAMEYSVIRHSIFLRWLLDGQKEIAYETVRDYIVIICRMTGYDEEDIYEYLENRFGMSSYRTGA
;
A
#
# COMPACT_ATOMS: atom_id res chain seq x y z
N GLY A 1 -8.57 -7.95 -5.42
CA GLY A 1 -8.76 -8.66 -4.14
C GLY A 1 -10.08 -8.30 -3.51
N PHE A 2 -10.19 -7.10 -2.94
CA PHE A 2 -11.37 -6.61 -2.20
C PHE A 2 -12.71 -6.89 -2.90
N TYR A 3 -12.89 -6.49 -4.15
CA TYR A 3 -14.13 -6.71 -4.89
C TYR A 3 -14.45 -8.20 -5.11
N ILE A 4 -13.43 -9.03 -5.29
CA ILE A 4 -13.62 -10.48 -5.46
C ILE A 4 -14.08 -11.10 -4.15
N ILE A 5 -13.46 -10.76 -3.04
CA ILE A 5 -13.82 -11.26 -1.70
C ILE A 5 -15.25 -10.86 -1.39
N ARG A 6 -15.61 -9.58 -1.59
CA ARG A 6 -16.97 -9.09 -1.38
C ARG A 6 -17.99 -9.82 -2.25
N GLU A 7 -17.71 -9.97 -3.54
CA GLU A 7 -18.60 -10.68 -4.47
C GLU A 7 -18.78 -12.14 -4.08
N LEU A 8 -17.70 -12.82 -3.65
CA LEU A 8 -17.78 -14.19 -3.15
C LEU A 8 -18.68 -14.30 -1.93
N PHE A 9 -18.60 -13.36 -1.00
CA PHE A 9 -19.46 -13.34 0.17
C PHE A 9 -20.93 -13.06 -0.16
N ASP A 10 -21.19 -12.08 -1.01
CA ASP A 10 -22.55 -11.75 -1.44
C ASP A 10 -23.21 -12.95 -2.14
N LYS A 11 -22.47 -13.71 -2.93
CA LYS A 11 -22.94 -14.91 -3.62
C LYS A 11 -23.08 -16.11 -2.69
N CYS A 12 -22.18 -16.29 -1.73
CA CYS A 12 -22.29 -17.37 -0.74
C CYS A 12 -23.54 -17.27 0.13
N GLY A 13 -24.01 -16.03 0.42
CA GLY A 13 -25.28 -15.80 1.09
C GLY A 13 -26.53 -16.20 0.28
N GLN A 14 -26.36 -16.58 -0.99
CA GLN A 14 -27.43 -16.98 -1.92
C GLN A 14 -27.44 -18.48 -2.27
N ASP A 15 -26.91 -19.34 -1.40
CA ASP A 15 -26.83 -20.80 -1.58
C ASP A 15 -25.92 -21.27 -2.75
N GLU A 16 -25.11 -20.42 -3.33
CA GLU A 16 -24.10 -20.85 -4.30
C GLU A 16 -22.91 -21.51 -3.57
N LYS A 17 -22.39 -22.58 -4.15
CA LYS A 17 -21.26 -23.29 -3.54
C LYS A 17 -19.99 -22.48 -3.72
N LEU A 18 -19.38 -22.05 -2.61
CA LEU A 18 -18.15 -21.30 -2.58
C LEU A 18 -17.02 -21.94 -3.42
N SER A 19 -16.95 -23.28 -3.43
CA SER A 19 -15.98 -24.04 -4.22
C SER A 19 -16.15 -23.84 -5.73
N GLU A 20 -17.39 -23.81 -6.22
CA GLU A 20 -17.68 -23.63 -7.65
C GLU A 20 -17.33 -22.21 -8.10
N LEU A 21 -17.66 -21.21 -7.27
CA LEU A 21 -17.27 -19.81 -7.50
C LEU A 21 -15.76 -19.62 -7.46
N ALA A 22 -15.07 -20.22 -6.50
CA ALA A 22 -13.63 -20.15 -6.39
C ALA A 22 -12.93 -20.78 -7.61
N GLU A 23 -13.39 -21.94 -8.09
CA GLU A 23 -12.87 -22.58 -9.30
C GLU A 23 -13.03 -21.68 -10.53
N ASP A 24 -14.16 -20.98 -10.66
CA ASP A 24 -14.40 -20.04 -11.74
C ASP A 24 -13.42 -18.88 -11.72
N TYR A 25 -13.20 -18.26 -10.56
CA TYR A 25 -12.20 -17.20 -10.39
C TYR A 25 -10.76 -17.65 -10.64
N PHE A 26 -10.42 -18.91 -10.34
CA PHE A 26 -9.11 -19.49 -10.62
C PHE A 26 -8.94 -19.99 -12.04
N SER A 27 -9.98 -19.99 -12.87
CA SER A 27 -9.88 -20.36 -14.28
C SER A 27 -8.86 -19.49 -15.01
N THR A 28 -8.17 -20.07 -15.99
CA THR A 28 -7.15 -19.35 -16.78
C THR A 28 -7.75 -18.12 -17.48
N GLU A 29 -8.99 -18.24 -17.94
CA GLU A 29 -9.69 -17.17 -18.64
C GLU A 29 -9.97 -15.97 -17.73
N ASN A 30 -10.55 -16.21 -16.56
CA ASN A 30 -10.85 -15.16 -15.58
C ASN A 30 -9.58 -14.51 -15.02
N GLN A 31 -8.53 -15.30 -14.81
CA GLN A 31 -7.24 -14.74 -14.40
C GLN A 31 -6.62 -13.82 -15.46
N GLN A 32 -6.80 -14.14 -16.75
CA GLN A 32 -6.33 -13.26 -17.83
C GLN A 32 -7.19 -12.00 -17.94
N GLN A 33 -8.52 -12.12 -17.79
CA GLN A 33 -9.40 -10.96 -17.78
C GLN A 33 -9.08 -10.02 -16.63
N LEU A 34 -8.86 -10.56 -15.41
CA LEU A 34 -8.48 -9.78 -14.24
C LEU A 34 -7.15 -9.05 -14.44
N ARG A 35 -6.16 -9.72 -15.03
CA ARG A 35 -4.86 -9.07 -15.36
C ARG A 35 -5.05 -7.91 -16.32
N ARG A 36 -5.82 -8.08 -17.40
CA ARG A 36 -6.12 -7.01 -18.35
C ARG A 36 -6.82 -5.84 -17.68
N ALA A 37 -7.84 -6.13 -16.86
CA ALA A 37 -8.54 -5.08 -16.11
C ALA A 37 -7.61 -4.30 -15.16
N ILE A 38 -6.63 -4.96 -14.53
CA ILE A 38 -5.63 -4.30 -13.69
C ILE A 38 -4.65 -3.46 -14.53
N GLU A 39 -4.25 -3.95 -15.70
CA GLU A 39 -3.36 -3.23 -16.62
C GLU A 39 -4.03 -2.01 -17.25
N GLU A 40 -5.35 -2.04 -17.42
CA GLU A 40 -6.15 -0.92 -17.94
C GLU A 40 -6.45 0.18 -16.91
N ILE A 41 -6.15 -0.06 -15.61
CA ILE A 41 -6.33 0.98 -14.59
C ILE A 41 -5.31 2.09 -14.83
N GLU A 42 -5.80 3.25 -15.24
CA GLU A 42 -4.99 4.45 -15.30
C GLU A 42 -4.56 4.83 -13.88
N ARG A 43 -3.26 4.97 -13.69
CA ARG A 43 -2.67 5.40 -12.43
C ARG A 43 -2.05 6.76 -12.63
N ASP A 44 -2.42 7.70 -11.79
CA ASP A 44 -1.66 8.94 -11.64
C ASP A 44 -0.48 8.65 -10.68
N PRO A 45 0.77 8.61 -11.18
CA PRO A 45 1.93 8.32 -10.33
C PRO A 45 2.11 9.37 -9.25
N PHE A 46 1.72 10.61 -9.55
CA PHE A 46 1.86 11.73 -8.65
C PHE A 46 0.85 11.67 -7.50
N ALA A 47 -0.45 11.51 -7.81
CA ALA A 47 -1.48 11.33 -6.78
C ALA A 47 -1.19 10.09 -5.91
N THR A 48 -0.72 9.00 -6.53
CA THR A 48 -0.31 7.80 -5.80
C THR A 48 0.86 8.07 -4.83
N MET A 49 1.80 8.91 -5.21
CA MET A 49 2.93 9.26 -4.36
C MET A 49 2.50 10.16 -3.19
N GLU A 50 1.63 11.12 -3.45
CA GLU A 50 1.07 12.01 -2.41
C GLU A 50 0.32 11.19 -1.35
N GLU A 51 -0.60 10.32 -1.78
CA GLU A 51 -1.32 9.40 -0.87
C GLU A 51 -0.37 8.54 -0.03
N ARG A 52 0.71 8.03 -0.62
CA ARG A 52 1.70 7.21 0.10
C ARG A 52 2.57 8.02 1.05
N ASN A 53 2.88 9.27 0.72
CA ASN A 53 3.57 10.18 1.63
C ASN A 53 2.73 10.43 2.89
N GLU A 54 1.45 10.75 2.71
CA GLU A 54 0.53 10.96 3.82
C GLU A 54 0.41 9.70 4.67
N LEU A 55 0.20 8.54 4.04
CA LEU A 55 0.06 7.27 4.72
C LEU A 55 1.31 6.93 5.56
N LEU A 56 2.50 7.13 5.02
CA LEU A 56 3.76 6.92 5.75
C LEU A 56 3.86 7.87 6.94
N GLN A 57 3.53 9.15 6.76
CA GLN A 57 3.60 10.15 7.83
C GLN A 57 2.62 9.81 8.95
N ASP A 58 1.39 9.44 8.63
CA ASP A 58 0.37 9.06 9.61
C ASP A 58 0.82 7.86 10.45
N LEU A 59 1.27 6.80 9.80
CA LEU A 59 1.68 5.57 10.49
C LEU A 59 2.98 5.74 11.27
N ALA A 60 3.92 6.53 10.77
CA ALA A 60 5.24 6.64 11.36
C ALA A 60 5.33 7.74 12.44
N VAL A 61 4.33 8.63 12.57
CA VAL A 61 4.39 9.78 13.49
C VAL A 61 4.65 9.38 14.94
N ASN A 62 4.06 8.29 15.39
CA ASN A 62 4.20 7.80 16.77
C ASN A 62 5.54 7.12 17.00
N TYR A 63 6.11 6.48 15.99
CA TYR A 63 7.36 5.70 16.07
C TYR A 63 8.61 6.52 15.75
N ARG A 64 8.44 7.69 15.15
CA ARG A 64 9.51 8.65 14.83
C ARG A 64 10.37 9.01 16.05
N LYS A 65 9.76 9.02 17.24
CA LYS A 65 10.41 9.40 18.50
C LYS A 65 11.15 8.25 19.17
N GLU A 66 10.87 7.01 18.78
CA GLU A 66 11.48 5.83 19.37
C GLU A 66 12.90 5.63 18.85
N GLY A 67 13.86 5.50 19.78
CA GLY A 67 15.29 5.46 19.45
C GLY A 67 15.69 4.32 18.51
N LEU A 68 14.96 3.19 18.54
CA LEU A 68 15.29 2.01 17.75
C LEU A 68 15.09 2.24 16.23
N TYR A 69 14.02 2.92 15.85
CA TYR A 69 13.65 3.11 14.43
C TYR A 69 14.04 4.48 13.88
N ARG A 70 14.51 5.38 14.75
CA ARG A 70 14.78 6.77 14.41
C ARG A 70 15.69 6.95 13.19
N ASN A 71 16.75 6.16 13.10
CA ASN A 71 17.74 6.29 12.02
C ASN A 71 17.21 5.81 10.66
N TYR A 72 16.19 4.98 10.65
CA TYR A 72 15.54 4.49 9.45
C TYR A 72 14.35 5.36 9.05
N LEU A 73 13.50 5.70 10.01
CA LEU A 73 12.24 6.39 9.75
C LEU A 73 12.41 7.89 9.55
N ASN A 74 13.21 8.59 10.38
CA ASN A 74 13.34 10.04 10.25
C ASN A 74 13.76 10.50 8.86
N PRO A 75 14.80 9.91 8.21
CA PRO A 75 15.20 10.38 6.89
C PRO A 75 14.11 10.23 5.82
N VAL A 76 13.35 9.13 5.85
CA VAL A 76 12.29 8.91 4.87
C VAL A 76 11.05 9.76 5.16
N ILE A 77 10.72 10.01 6.44
CA ILE A 77 9.64 10.91 6.81
C ILE A 77 9.97 12.36 6.42
N GLU A 78 11.18 12.82 6.71
CA GLU A 78 11.65 14.15 6.31
C GLU A 78 11.62 14.31 4.77
N LYS A 79 11.97 13.25 4.04
CA LYS A 79 11.89 13.24 2.57
C LYS A 79 10.44 13.24 2.07
N ALA A 80 9.54 12.53 2.73
CA ALA A 80 8.11 12.57 2.43
C ALA A 80 7.52 13.96 2.68
N GLU A 81 7.86 14.60 3.82
CA GLU A 81 7.46 15.96 4.15
C GLU A 81 7.98 16.98 3.12
N GLU A 82 9.24 16.86 2.70
CA GLU A 82 9.84 17.69 1.64
C GLU A 82 9.06 17.57 0.33
N LEU A 83 8.76 16.33 -0.11
CA LEU A 83 8.02 16.08 -1.35
C LEU A 83 6.58 16.60 -1.25
N SER A 84 5.88 16.38 -0.13
CA SER A 84 4.53 16.90 0.07
C SER A 84 4.51 18.45 0.02
N GLY A 85 5.49 19.11 0.62
CA GLY A 85 5.62 20.56 0.54
C GLY A 85 5.87 21.09 -0.88
N LEU A 86 6.58 20.32 -1.73
CA LEU A 86 6.72 20.65 -3.15
C LEU A 86 5.38 20.49 -3.89
N PHE A 87 4.56 19.53 -3.52
CA PHE A 87 3.28 19.23 -4.16
C PHE A 87 2.20 20.24 -3.80
N GLU A 88 2.15 20.72 -2.56
CA GLU A 88 1.24 21.78 -2.12
C GLU A 88 1.46 23.09 -2.90
N ASN A 89 2.72 23.41 -3.19
CA ASN A 89 3.07 24.59 -3.99
C ASN A 89 2.62 24.49 -5.47
N ILE A 90 2.41 23.29 -5.96
CA ILE A 90 1.90 23.02 -7.32
C ILE A 90 0.45 23.51 -7.50
N GLY A 91 -0.34 23.58 -6.42
CA GLY A 91 -1.75 24.01 -6.45
C GLY A 91 -1.97 25.50 -6.68
N ASN A 92 -0.93 26.35 -6.73
CA ASN A 92 -1.06 27.81 -6.85
C ASN A 92 -1.02 28.26 -8.32
N PRO A 93 -2.12 28.80 -8.89
CA PRO A 93 -2.32 28.88 -10.34
C PRO A 93 -1.49 29.94 -11.09
N ALA A 94 -0.79 30.85 -10.43
CA ALA A 94 -0.34 32.08 -11.07
C ALA A 94 1.03 32.01 -11.81
N ASP A 95 1.96 31.15 -11.38
CA ASP A 95 3.33 31.10 -11.95
C ASP A 95 3.87 29.68 -12.22
N ALA A 96 3.05 28.69 -12.09
CA ALA A 96 3.52 27.35 -11.78
C ALA A 96 3.22 26.27 -12.86
N ALA A 97 2.41 26.54 -13.87
CA ALA A 97 1.92 25.46 -14.77
C ALA A 97 3.06 24.71 -15.49
N GLU A 98 4.07 25.42 -15.93
CA GLU A 98 5.18 24.82 -16.69
C GLU A 98 6.20 24.14 -15.76
N GLN A 99 6.60 24.79 -14.66
CA GLN A 99 7.48 24.20 -13.64
C GLN A 99 6.85 23.00 -12.96
N ASN A 100 5.54 23.02 -12.80
CA ASN A 100 4.77 21.93 -12.21
C ASN A 100 4.68 20.72 -13.14
N ALA A 101 4.54 20.94 -14.44
CA ALA A 101 4.57 19.87 -15.44
C ALA A 101 5.95 19.18 -15.47
N ASP A 102 7.02 19.95 -15.39
CA ASP A 102 8.38 19.41 -15.37
C ASP A 102 8.64 18.60 -14.11
N LEU A 103 8.23 19.08 -12.94
CA LEU A 103 8.39 18.36 -11.68
C LEU A 103 7.57 17.05 -11.66
N LYS A 104 6.34 17.08 -12.14
CA LYS A 104 5.50 15.88 -12.26
C LYS A 104 6.15 14.85 -13.18
N THR A 105 6.67 15.30 -14.31
CA THR A 105 7.36 14.45 -15.27
C THR A 105 8.61 13.84 -14.64
N GLU A 106 9.43 14.65 -13.99
CA GLU A 106 10.64 14.19 -13.31
C GLU A 106 10.33 13.15 -12.23
N MET A 107 9.30 13.38 -11.44
CA MET A 107 8.91 12.43 -10.38
C MET A 107 8.32 11.14 -10.96
N ALA A 108 7.57 11.21 -12.04
CA ALA A 108 7.08 10.03 -12.76
C ALA A 108 8.24 9.20 -13.33
N ASP A 109 9.24 9.84 -13.91
CA ASP A 109 10.44 9.19 -14.44
C ASP A 109 11.25 8.51 -13.32
N ARG A 110 11.39 9.17 -12.17
CA ARG A 110 12.05 8.58 -10.99
C ARG A 110 11.29 7.37 -10.45
N MET A 111 9.97 7.45 -10.36
CA MET A 111 9.14 6.30 -9.97
C MET A 111 9.30 5.15 -10.95
N HIS A 112 9.33 5.43 -12.25
CA HIS A 112 9.51 4.40 -13.27
C HIS A 112 10.89 3.73 -13.20
N ALA A 113 11.94 4.52 -12.96
CA ALA A 113 13.29 4.00 -12.75
C ALA A 113 13.37 3.11 -11.51
N PHE A 114 12.78 3.56 -10.39
CA PHE A 114 12.67 2.77 -9.17
C PHE A 114 11.91 1.46 -9.39
N GLU A 115 10.76 1.51 -10.07
CA GLU A 115 9.96 0.32 -10.39
C GLU A 115 10.78 -0.73 -11.15
N SER A 116 11.53 -0.28 -12.14
CA SER A 116 12.38 -1.16 -12.95
C SER A 116 13.45 -1.84 -12.10
N GLU A 117 14.08 -1.11 -11.19
CA GLU A 117 15.12 -1.64 -10.31
C GLU A 117 14.53 -2.54 -9.23
N PHE A 118 13.40 -2.12 -8.64
CA PHE A 118 12.71 -2.86 -7.58
C PHE A 118 12.15 -4.21 -8.04
N GLN A 119 11.96 -4.43 -9.35
CA GLN A 119 11.52 -5.72 -9.91
C GLN A 119 12.36 -6.92 -9.43
N ALA A 120 13.65 -6.71 -9.18
CA ALA A 120 14.54 -7.75 -8.65
C ALA A 120 14.05 -8.30 -7.28
N TYR A 121 13.30 -7.50 -6.53
CA TYR A 121 12.77 -7.84 -5.21
C TYR A 121 11.33 -8.37 -5.24
N ASN A 122 10.67 -8.44 -6.38
CA ASN A 122 9.32 -8.98 -6.51
C ASN A 122 9.16 -10.41 -5.91
N PRO A 123 10.13 -11.33 -6.04
CA PRO A 123 10.02 -12.64 -5.39
C PRO A 123 10.02 -12.55 -3.85
N LEU A 124 10.81 -11.63 -3.28
CA LEU A 124 10.85 -11.38 -1.84
C LEU A 124 9.54 -10.79 -1.35
N MET A 125 9.04 -9.75 -2.04
CA MET A 125 7.77 -9.10 -1.71
C MET A 125 6.57 -10.05 -1.87
N ARG A 126 6.61 -10.91 -2.88
CA ARG A 126 5.59 -11.96 -3.02
C ARG A 126 5.62 -12.94 -1.85
N LYS A 127 6.80 -13.34 -1.40
CA LYS A 127 6.93 -14.22 -0.23
C LYS A 127 6.44 -13.54 1.05
N PHE A 128 6.76 -12.26 1.22
CA PHE A 128 6.22 -11.44 2.30
C PHE A 128 4.69 -11.48 2.30
N LEU A 129 4.05 -11.08 1.20
CA LEU A 129 2.59 -11.08 1.10
C LEU A 129 1.97 -12.46 1.37
N ILE A 130 2.55 -13.55 0.85
CA ILE A 130 2.07 -14.90 1.13
C ILE A 130 2.15 -15.22 2.62
N ASN A 131 3.20 -14.79 3.31
CA ASN A 131 3.33 -15.04 4.74
C ASN A 131 2.30 -14.25 5.54
N GLU A 132 2.09 -12.95 5.23
CA GLU A 132 1.08 -12.13 5.89
C GLU A 132 -0.34 -12.69 5.66
N PHE A 133 -0.68 -13.02 4.40
CA PHE A 133 -1.96 -13.65 4.11
C PHE A 133 -2.16 -15.00 4.81
N ASN A 134 -1.10 -15.78 4.99
CA ASN A 134 -1.21 -17.05 5.69
C ASN A 134 -1.29 -16.87 7.22
N ALA A 135 -0.64 -15.85 7.77
CA ALA A 135 -0.68 -15.58 9.20
C ALA A 135 -2.03 -15.00 9.62
N ASP A 136 -2.53 -14.01 8.90
CA ASP A 136 -3.66 -13.19 9.34
C ASP A 136 -4.99 -13.57 8.69
N LEU A 137 -5.00 -14.01 7.42
CA LEU A 137 -6.25 -14.32 6.71
C LEU A 137 -6.71 -15.77 6.83
N LEU A 138 -5.81 -16.72 7.16
CA LEU A 138 -6.21 -18.14 7.26
C LEU A 138 -6.90 -18.52 8.56
N MET A 139 -6.92 -17.63 9.54
CA MET A 139 -7.64 -17.81 10.80
C MET A 139 -8.58 -16.62 11.07
N PRO A 140 -9.46 -16.25 10.13
CA PRO A 140 -10.40 -15.18 10.36
C PRO A 140 -11.32 -15.58 11.53
N GLU A 141 -11.41 -14.75 12.56
CA GLU A 141 -12.33 -14.95 13.67
C GLU A 141 -13.79 -14.70 13.27
N GLY A 142 -14.12 -14.89 12.02
CA GLY A 142 -15.45 -15.29 11.68
C GLY A 142 -16.34 -14.38 10.86
N ASP A 143 -15.99 -13.15 10.50
CA ASP A 143 -16.84 -12.36 9.62
C ASP A 143 -16.12 -11.75 8.41
N LEU A 144 -16.93 -11.32 7.43
CA LEU A 144 -16.43 -10.69 6.21
C LEU A 144 -15.71 -9.38 6.49
N GLU A 145 -16.17 -8.63 7.47
CA GLU A 145 -15.65 -7.32 7.81
C GLU A 145 -14.21 -7.44 8.29
N SER A 146 -13.94 -8.34 9.24
CA SER A 146 -12.59 -8.65 9.70
C SER A 146 -11.66 -9.06 8.56
N LEU A 147 -12.10 -9.95 7.67
CA LEU A 147 -11.32 -10.37 6.52
C LEU A 147 -10.97 -9.21 5.57
N LEU A 148 -11.91 -8.31 5.31
CA LEU A 148 -11.70 -7.15 4.44
C LEU A 148 -10.75 -6.13 5.09
N VAL A 149 -10.87 -5.92 6.39
CA VAL A 149 -10.00 -5.04 7.17
C VAL A 149 -8.56 -5.56 7.15
N GLN A 150 -8.35 -6.83 7.46
CA GLN A 150 -7.03 -7.47 7.41
C GLN A 150 -6.43 -7.40 6.01
N TYR A 151 -7.22 -7.65 4.97
CA TYR A 151 -6.74 -7.52 3.59
C TYR A 151 -6.28 -6.09 3.25
N GLN A 152 -7.04 -5.08 3.69
CA GLN A 152 -6.69 -3.68 3.47
C GLN A 152 -5.43 -3.30 4.25
N TRP A 153 -5.31 -3.80 5.48
CA TRP A 153 -4.14 -3.58 6.31
C TRP A 153 -2.86 -4.10 5.67
N ILE A 154 -2.86 -5.35 5.20
CA ILE A 154 -1.73 -5.94 4.49
C ILE A 154 -1.38 -5.15 3.21
N ALA A 155 -2.39 -4.68 2.47
CA ALA A 155 -2.18 -3.86 1.28
C ALA A 155 -1.55 -2.50 1.62
N MET A 156 -1.95 -1.90 2.74
CA MET A 156 -1.40 -0.66 3.26
C MET A 156 0.06 -0.84 3.71
N GLU A 157 0.36 -1.87 4.50
CA GLU A 157 1.72 -2.20 4.91
C GLU A 157 2.65 -2.37 3.70
N TYR A 158 2.21 -3.15 2.72
CA TYR A 158 2.93 -3.33 1.48
C TYR A 158 3.24 -2.00 0.79
N SER A 159 2.25 -1.11 0.74
CA SER A 159 2.39 0.22 0.13
C SER A 159 3.40 1.08 0.88
N VAL A 160 3.34 1.09 2.22
CA VAL A 160 4.25 1.87 3.08
C VAL A 160 5.68 1.32 3.02
N ILE A 161 5.86 -0.01 3.06
CA ILE A 161 7.17 -0.65 2.90
C ILE A 161 7.81 -0.20 1.59
N ARG A 162 7.08 -0.36 0.49
CA ARG A 162 7.59 -0.06 -0.83
C ARG A 162 7.90 1.42 -1.02
N HIS A 163 7.05 2.29 -0.47
CA HIS A 163 7.24 3.73 -0.52
C HIS A 163 8.44 4.18 0.33
N SER A 164 8.62 3.61 1.51
CA SER A 164 9.79 3.87 2.35
C SER A 164 11.10 3.50 1.65
N ILE A 165 11.12 2.37 0.93
CA ILE A 165 12.27 1.96 0.13
C ILE A 165 12.50 2.93 -1.04
N PHE A 166 11.45 3.40 -1.70
CA PHE A 166 11.54 4.42 -2.75
C PHE A 166 12.17 5.73 -2.22
N LEU A 167 11.68 6.24 -1.11
CA LEU A 167 12.21 7.45 -0.48
C LEU A 167 13.68 7.26 -0.06
N ARG A 168 14.01 6.09 0.48
CA ARG A 168 15.38 5.75 0.81
C ARG A 168 16.27 5.71 -0.42
N TRP A 169 15.83 5.12 -1.51
CA TRP A 169 16.53 5.09 -2.79
C TRP A 169 16.77 6.50 -3.35
N LEU A 170 15.81 7.42 -3.23
CA LEU A 170 16.00 8.83 -3.57
C LEU A 170 17.10 9.48 -2.71
N LEU A 171 17.09 9.25 -1.39
CA LEU A 171 18.09 9.78 -0.45
C LEU A 171 19.49 9.25 -0.74
N ASP A 172 19.61 8.01 -1.16
CA ASP A 172 20.88 7.38 -1.52
C ASP A 172 21.38 7.79 -2.94
N GLY A 173 20.70 8.73 -3.58
CA GLY A 173 21.07 9.29 -4.87
C GLY A 173 20.76 8.35 -6.04
N GLN A 174 19.68 7.59 -5.93
CA GLN A 174 19.16 6.67 -6.95
C GLN A 174 20.20 5.58 -7.33
N LYS A 175 20.90 5.10 -6.31
CA LYS A 175 21.85 3.98 -6.43
C LYS A 175 21.11 2.66 -6.35
N GLU A 176 21.82 1.57 -6.67
CA GLU A 176 21.32 0.21 -6.54
C GLU A 176 20.67 -0.03 -5.16
N ILE A 177 19.48 -0.60 -5.17
CA ILE A 177 18.73 -0.93 -3.96
C ILE A 177 19.43 -2.13 -3.29
N ALA A 178 19.94 -1.93 -2.08
CA ALA A 178 20.56 -3.02 -1.32
C ALA A 178 19.50 -3.95 -0.72
N TYR A 179 19.80 -5.25 -0.67
CA TYR A 179 18.94 -6.24 -0.05
C TYR A 179 18.63 -5.90 1.42
N GLU A 180 19.64 -5.44 2.17
CA GLU A 180 19.50 -5.02 3.56
C GLU A 180 18.46 -3.91 3.72
N THR A 181 18.43 -2.96 2.81
CA THR A 181 17.44 -1.88 2.79
C THR A 181 16.03 -2.45 2.70
N VAL A 182 15.79 -3.34 1.74
CA VAL A 182 14.47 -3.95 1.56
C VAL A 182 14.06 -4.77 2.79
N ARG A 183 14.96 -5.63 3.29
CA ARG A 183 14.73 -6.44 4.48
C ARG A 183 14.41 -5.57 5.70
N ASP A 184 15.20 -4.53 5.92
CA ASP A 184 15.08 -3.70 7.12
C ASP A 184 13.76 -2.92 7.12
N TYR A 185 13.33 -2.37 5.98
CA TYR A 185 12.02 -1.70 5.91
C TYR A 185 10.85 -2.67 6.06
N ILE A 186 10.92 -3.89 5.51
CA ILE A 186 9.90 -4.92 5.79
C ILE A 186 9.80 -5.15 7.30
N VAL A 187 10.91 -5.41 7.98
CA VAL A 187 10.91 -5.73 9.41
C VAL A 187 10.44 -4.54 10.25
N ILE A 188 10.87 -3.33 9.93
CA ILE A 188 10.54 -2.13 10.69
C ILE A 188 9.04 -1.80 10.54
N ILE A 189 8.53 -1.80 9.33
CA ILE A 189 7.12 -1.47 9.08
C ILE A 189 6.20 -2.52 9.71
N CYS A 190 6.41 -3.82 9.49
CA CYS A 190 5.59 -4.85 10.11
C CYS A 190 5.61 -4.82 11.65
N ARG A 191 6.72 -4.42 12.27
CA ARG A 191 6.77 -4.24 13.73
C ARG A 191 6.05 -2.98 14.20
N MET A 192 6.05 -1.96 13.36
CA MET A 192 5.40 -0.68 13.64
C MET A 192 3.89 -0.78 13.51
N THR A 193 3.42 -1.59 12.58
CA THR A 193 2.00 -1.78 12.25
C THR A 193 1.35 -2.98 12.95
N GLY A 194 2.04 -3.64 13.86
CA GLY A 194 1.52 -4.74 14.69
C GLY A 194 0.59 -4.24 15.79
N TYR A 195 -0.48 -3.56 15.42
CA TYR A 195 -1.55 -3.11 16.32
C TYR A 195 -2.51 -4.24 16.66
N ASP A 196 -3.30 -4.05 17.72
CA ASP A 196 -4.44 -4.91 17.90
C ASP A 196 -5.55 -4.57 16.87
N GLU A 197 -6.52 -5.45 16.75
CA GLU A 197 -7.55 -5.36 15.73
C GLU A 197 -8.42 -4.09 15.91
N GLU A 198 -8.68 -3.66 17.15
CA GLU A 198 -9.47 -2.48 17.46
C GLU A 198 -8.77 -1.20 16.98
N ASP A 199 -7.46 -1.08 17.16
CA ASP A 199 -6.66 0.03 16.67
C ASP A 199 -6.66 0.10 15.13
N ILE A 200 -6.60 -1.06 14.46
CA ILE A 200 -6.67 -1.17 13.00
C ILE A 200 -8.02 -0.67 12.48
N TYR A 201 -9.12 -1.12 13.09
CA TYR A 201 -10.46 -0.67 12.72
C TYR A 201 -10.61 0.84 12.89
N GLU A 202 -10.20 1.38 14.03
CA GLU A 202 -10.31 2.81 14.30
C GLU A 202 -9.51 3.63 13.27
N TYR A 203 -8.32 3.21 12.93
CA TYR A 203 -7.49 3.88 11.93
C TYR A 203 -8.15 3.88 10.55
N LEU A 204 -8.61 2.72 10.08
CA LEU A 204 -9.22 2.58 8.77
C LEU A 204 -10.56 3.33 8.67
N GLU A 205 -11.36 3.35 9.75
CA GLU A 205 -12.61 4.09 9.83
C GLU A 205 -12.37 5.59 9.73
N ASN A 206 -11.39 6.11 10.46
CA ASN A 206 -11.03 7.52 10.46
C ASN A 206 -10.43 7.97 9.12
N ARG A 207 -9.62 7.13 8.48
CA ARG A 207 -8.90 7.48 7.25
C ARG A 207 -9.76 7.33 5.99
N PHE A 208 -10.56 6.27 5.92
CA PHE A 208 -11.28 5.89 4.70
C PHE A 208 -12.78 6.02 4.81
N GLY A 209 -13.31 6.52 5.93
CA GLY A 209 -14.74 6.73 6.15
C GLY A 209 -15.55 5.42 6.10
N MET A 210 -14.97 4.32 6.57
CA MET A 210 -15.57 2.97 6.53
C MET A 210 -16.77 2.78 7.46
N SER A 211 -17.27 3.83 8.10
CA SER A 211 -18.45 3.78 9.01
C SER A 211 -19.73 3.22 8.35
N SER A 212 -19.75 3.07 7.04
CA SER A 212 -20.90 2.51 6.32
C SER A 212 -21.02 1.00 6.39
N TYR A 213 -20.05 0.28 6.94
CA TYR A 213 -20.08 -1.18 7.04
C TYR A 213 -20.69 -1.70 8.36
N ARG A 214 -20.75 -0.88 9.42
CA ARG A 214 -21.36 -1.23 10.70
C ARG A 214 -22.90 -1.17 10.73
N THR A 215 -23.55 -0.69 9.69
CA THR A 215 -25.03 -0.48 9.68
C THR A 215 -25.82 -1.56 8.96
N GLY A 216 -25.27 -2.75 8.82
CA GLY A 216 -25.91 -3.91 8.19
C GLY A 216 -26.19 -5.05 9.19
N ALA A 217 -26.63 -4.73 10.41
CA ALA A 217 -27.21 -5.71 11.37
C ALA A 217 -28.69 -5.54 11.48
#